data_a713d71f62e79e3f5765f828165b0899
#
_entry.id   a713d71f62e79e3f5765f828165b0899
#
_cell.length_a   1.000
_cell.length_b   1.000
_cell.length_c   1.000
_cell.angle_alpha   90.00
_cell.angle_beta   90.00
_cell.angle_gamma   90.00
#
_symmetry.space_group_name_H-M   'P 1'
#
loop_
_entity.id
_entity.type
_entity.pdbx_description
1 polymer ?
#
loop_
_entity_poly.entity_id
_entity_poly.type
_entity_poly.pdbx_seq_one_letter_code
_entity_poly.pdbx_strand_id
1 'polypeptide(L)'
;MEILRCEGVRKVYGSGESRVAALDGVNLSLGKGEFAAVVGTSGSGKSTLLHILGSVEQPTEGHVFIEGKDITSLNRTQSALLRRRKVGIVYQFYNLIPTLTVRKNILMPLLLDKKKPEQDHFAQVVHTLGIGDILLLPHSFFEAPLNSQT
;
A
#
# COMPACT_ATOMS: atom_id res chain seq x y z
N MET A 1 -12.35 -12.76 -15.04
CA MET A 1 -11.89 -13.40 -13.78
C MET A 1 -11.78 -12.32 -12.73
N GLU A 2 -12.52 -12.45 -11.63
CA GLU A 2 -12.51 -11.53 -10.49
C GLU A 2 -11.17 -11.60 -9.77
N ILE A 3 -10.55 -10.44 -9.50
CA ILE A 3 -9.27 -10.37 -8.78
C ILE A 3 -9.43 -9.83 -7.36
N LEU A 4 -10.41 -8.94 -7.16
CA LEU A 4 -10.71 -8.35 -5.86
C LEU A 4 -12.22 -8.26 -5.67
N ARG A 5 -12.70 -8.59 -4.48
CA ARG A 5 -14.10 -8.42 -4.08
C ARG A 5 -14.18 -8.05 -2.61
N CYS A 6 -15.06 -7.14 -2.27
CA CYS A 6 -15.46 -6.90 -0.89
C CYS A 6 -16.97 -7.02 -0.71
N GLU A 7 -17.37 -7.56 0.41
CA GLU A 7 -18.76 -7.87 0.76
C GLU A 7 -19.09 -7.28 2.13
N GLY A 8 -20.05 -6.36 2.15
CA GLY A 8 -20.55 -5.75 3.37
C GLY A 8 -19.48 -5.09 4.25
N VAL A 9 -18.40 -4.57 3.63
CA VAL A 9 -17.27 -4.03 4.38
C VAL A 9 -17.69 -2.80 5.17
N ARG A 10 -17.52 -2.89 6.48
CA ARG A 10 -17.79 -1.84 7.44
C ARG A 10 -16.54 -1.50 8.23
N LYS A 11 -16.32 -0.22 8.49
CA LYS A 11 -15.23 0.23 9.36
C LYS A 11 -15.73 1.32 10.29
N VAL A 12 -15.57 1.06 11.58
CA VAL A 12 -15.96 1.98 12.64
C VAL A 12 -14.72 2.30 13.49
N TYR A 13 -14.48 3.56 13.71
CA TYR A 13 -13.46 4.07 14.61
C TYR A 13 -14.09 4.63 15.88
N GLY A 14 -13.31 4.65 16.97
CA GLY A 14 -13.76 5.16 18.26
C GLY A 14 -14.71 4.18 19.01
N SER A 15 -15.17 4.63 20.17
CA SER A 15 -16.09 3.89 21.02
C SER A 15 -17.10 4.85 21.67
N GLY A 16 -18.25 4.32 22.10
CA GLY A 16 -19.29 5.14 22.74
C GLY A 16 -19.77 6.29 21.84
N GLU A 17 -19.84 7.49 22.38
CA GLU A 17 -20.33 8.70 21.67
C GLU A 17 -19.39 9.22 20.59
N SER A 18 -18.08 8.84 20.63
CA SER A 18 -17.09 9.23 19.60
C SER A 18 -17.03 8.26 18.42
N ARG A 19 -18.01 7.37 18.27
CA ARG A 19 -18.05 6.36 17.23
C ARG A 19 -18.32 6.96 15.86
N VAL A 20 -17.43 6.71 14.89
CA VAL A 20 -17.53 7.19 13.51
C VAL A 20 -17.48 6.00 12.56
N ALA A 21 -18.51 5.81 11.77
CA ALA A 21 -18.51 4.84 10.68
C ALA A 21 -17.83 5.47 9.45
N ALA A 22 -16.60 5.06 9.17
CA ALA A 22 -15.86 5.49 7.99
C ALA A 22 -16.27 4.72 6.73
N LEU A 23 -16.69 3.47 6.89
CA LEU A 23 -17.30 2.65 5.83
C LEU A 23 -18.55 1.98 6.42
N ASP A 24 -19.62 1.90 5.62
CA ASP A 24 -20.89 1.33 6.04
C ASP A 24 -21.49 0.42 4.96
N GLY A 25 -21.09 -0.85 4.98
CA GLY A 25 -21.63 -1.89 4.11
C GLY A 25 -21.18 -1.81 2.66
N VAL A 26 -19.91 -1.48 2.40
CA VAL A 26 -19.35 -1.33 1.04
C VAL A 26 -19.26 -2.69 0.35
N ASN A 27 -19.79 -2.75 -0.87
CA ASN A 27 -19.68 -3.89 -1.79
C ASN A 27 -19.00 -3.42 -3.08
N LEU A 28 -18.01 -4.18 -3.55
CA LEU A 28 -17.23 -3.86 -4.74
C LEU A 28 -16.68 -5.16 -5.33
N SER A 29 -16.65 -5.26 -6.65
CA SER A 29 -15.94 -6.33 -7.36
C SER A 29 -15.12 -5.73 -8.49
N LEU A 30 -13.88 -6.21 -8.66
CA LEU A 30 -12.97 -5.80 -9.72
C LEU A 30 -12.44 -7.03 -10.45
N GLY A 31 -12.50 -6.99 -11.77
CA GLY A 31 -11.92 -8.00 -12.65
C GLY A 31 -10.42 -7.78 -12.87
N LYS A 32 -9.76 -8.80 -13.40
CA LYS A 32 -8.37 -8.71 -13.79
C LYS A 32 -8.19 -7.71 -14.94
N GLY A 33 -7.27 -6.76 -14.77
CA GLY A 33 -6.97 -5.71 -15.75
C GLY A 33 -7.91 -4.51 -15.69
N GLU A 34 -8.88 -4.49 -14.79
CA GLU A 34 -9.72 -3.32 -14.58
C GLU A 34 -8.96 -2.18 -13.89
N PHE A 35 -9.29 -0.98 -14.29
CA PHE A 35 -8.91 0.26 -13.64
C PHE A 35 -10.14 0.88 -12.98
N ALA A 36 -10.08 1.11 -11.67
CA ALA A 36 -11.17 1.72 -10.91
C ALA A 36 -10.70 2.96 -10.17
N ALA A 37 -11.55 3.98 -10.11
CA ALA A 37 -11.31 5.19 -9.34
C ALA A 37 -12.33 5.32 -8.20
N VAL A 38 -11.82 5.50 -6.97
CA VAL A 38 -12.66 5.81 -5.80
C VAL A 38 -12.71 7.32 -5.63
N VAL A 39 -13.87 7.91 -5.89
CA VAL A 39 -14.08 9.36 -5.83
C VAL A 39 -15.02 9.75 -4.68
N GLY A 40 -14.90 10.97 -4.20
CA GLY A 40 -15.74 11.49 -3.11
C GLY A 40 -15.06 12.64 -2.38
N THR A 41 -15.79 13.31 -1.50
CA THR A 41 -15.32 14.43 -0.68
C THR A 41 -14.23 14.01 0.31
N SER A 42 -13.52 14.97 0.89
CA SER A 42 -12.58 14.69 1.99
C SER A 42 -13.32 14.04 3.17
N GLY A 43 -12.71 13.06 3.82
CA GLY A 43 -13.34 12.33 4.94
C GLY A 43 -14.36 11.26 4.56
N SER A 44 -14.65 11.02 3.28
CA SER A 44 -15.66 10.03 2.84
C SER A 44 -15.19 8.56 2.89
N GLY A 45 -14.09 8.24 3.57
CA GLY A 45 -13.66 6.86 3.77
C GLY A 45 -12.78 6.26 2.65
N LYS A 46 -12.43 7.01 1.59
CA LYS A 46 -11.65 6.49 0.45
C LYS A 46 -10.32 5.84 0.86
N SER A 47 -9.54 6.53 1.68
CA SER A 47 -8.25 6.01 2.17
C SER A 47 -8.45 4.79 3.07
N THR A 48 -9.49 4.80 3.92
CA THR A 48 -9.87 3.66 4.75
C THR A 48 -10.20 2.44 3.89
N LEU A 49 -10.99 2.63 2.83
CA LEU A 49 -11.30 1.55 1.89
C LEU A 49 -10.03 1.00 1.25
N LEU A 50 -9.16 1.85 0.70
CA LEU A 50 -7.90 1.41 0.10
C LEU A 50 -6.98 0.69 1.09
N HIS A 51 -6.91 1.14 2.35
CA HIS A 51 -6.13 0.45 3.39
C HIS A 51 -6.69 -0.95 3.70
N ILE A 52 -8.00 -1.10 3.73
CA ILE A 52 -8.63 -2.40 3.96
C ILE A 52 -8.43 -3.32 2.74
N LEU A 53 -8.66 -2.83 1.53
CA LEU A 53 -8.42 -3.59 0.29
C LEU A 53 -6.95 -4.00 0.15
N GLY A 54 -6.02 -3.18 0.63
CA GLY A 54 -4.60 -3.47 0.68
C GLY A 54 -4.14 -4.33 1.87
N SER A 55 -5.05 -4.80 2.73
CA SER A 55 -4.72 -5.55 3.96
C SER A 55 -3.73 -4.80 4.88
N VAL A 56 -3.81 -3.48 4.89
CA VAL A 56 -3.08 -2.62 5.84
C VAL A 56 -3.87 -2.52 7.14
N GLU A 57 -5.19 -2.46 7.00
CA GLU A 57 -6.13 -2.36 8.11
C GLU A 57 -7.22 -3.42 7.98
N GLN A 58 -7.74 -3.88 9.12
CA GLN A 58 -8.85 -4.83 9.14
C GLN A 58 -10.19 -4.10 9.17
N PRO A 59 -11.21 -4.58 8.47
CA PRO A 59 -12.57 -4.09 8.63
C PRO A 59 -13.11 -4.43 10.02
N THR A 60 -14.14 -3.72 10.45
CA THR A 60 -14.90 -4.07 11.66
C THR A 60 -15.86 -5.23 11.38
N GLU A 61 -16.46 -5.23 10.18
CA GLU A 61 -17.37 -6.25 9.69
C GLU A 61 -17.20 -6.42 8.17
N GLY A 62 -17.68 -7.55 7.63
CA GLY A 62 -17.60 -7.87 6.22
C GLY A 62 -16.30 -8.55 5.82
N HIS A 63 -16.18 -8.85 4.52
CA HIS A 63 -15.10 -9.65 3.98
C HIS A 63 -14.45 -8.99 2.77
N VAL A 64 -13.15 -9.24 2.60
CA VAL A 64 -12.40 -8.85 1.39
C VAL A 64 -11.69 -10.09 0.85
N PHE A 65 -11.84 -10.31 -0.45
CA PHE A 65 -11.25 -11.44 -1.16
C PHE A 65 -10.28 -10.93 -2.21
N ILE A 66 -9.09 -11.52 -2.26
CA ILE A 66 -8.11 -11.32 -3.34
C ILE A 66 -7.83 -12.68 -3.98
N GLU A 67 -8.02 -12.77 -5.29
CA GLU A 67 -7.92 -14.04 -6.04
C GLU A 67 -8.75 -15.17 -5.37
N GLY A 68 -9.94 -14.86 -4.88
CA GLY A 68 -10.85 -15.78 -4.21
C GLY A 68 -10.47 -16.13 -2.77
N LYS A 69 -9.36 -15.64 -2.24
CA LYS A 69 -8.93 -15.88 -0.86
C LYS A 69 -9.38 -14.75 0.05
N ASP A 70 -10.10 -15.08 1.14
CA ASP A 70 -10.44 -14.12 2.19
C ASP A 70 -9.19 -13.62 2.91
N ILE A 71 -8.97 -12.29 2.86
CA ILE A 71 -7.83 -11.63 3.48
C ILE A 71 -8.17 -10.99 4.83
N THR A 72 -9.43 -10.97 5.24
CA THR A 72 -9.85 -10.39 6.52
C THR A 72 -9.47 -11.26 7.71
N SER A 73 -9.32 -12.57 7.50
CA SER A 73 -8.90 -13.54 8.52
C SER A 73 -7.38 -13.65 8.69
N LEU A 74 -6.59 -12.92 7.89
CA LEU A 74 -5.13 -12.99 7.92
C LEU A 74 -4.56 -12.35 9.18
N ASN A 75 -3.60 -13.02 9.81
CA ASN A 75 -2.80 -12.42 10.87
C ASN A 75 -1.78 -11.41 10.30
N ARG A 76 -1.11 -10.65 11.19
CA ARG A 76 -0.15 -9.58 10.80
C ARG A 76 0.95 -10.07 9.86
N THR A 77 1.50 -11.25 10.11
CA THR A 77 2.57 -11.84 9.28
C THR A 77 2.04 -12.21 7.89
N GLN A 78 0.88 -12.82 7.83
CA GLN A 78 0.23 -13.20 6.56
C GLN A 78 -0.15 -11.97 5.73
N SER A 79 -0.71 -10.93 6.36
CA SER A 79 -1.00 -9.65 5.72
C SER A 79 0.27 -8.98 5.17
N ALA A 80 1.37 -9.02 5.92
CA ALA A 80 2.65 -8.50 5.45
C ALA A 80 3.18 -9.27 4.23
N LEU A 81 3.04 -10.61 4.22
CA LEU A 81 3.41 -11.44 3.08
C LEU A 81 2.53 -11.18 1.85
N LEU A 82 1.22 -10.98 2.05
CA LEU A 82 0.28 -10.63 0.98
C LEU A 82 0.72 -9.32 0.31
N ARG A 83 0.92 -8.25 1.10
CA ARG A 83 1.37 -6.95 0.59
C ARG A 83 2.72 -7.02 -0.13
N ARG A 84 3.62 -7.85 0.36
CA ARG A 84 4.95 -8.01 -0.25
C ARG A 84 4.90 -8.72 -1.60
N ARG A 85 3.95 -9.63 -1.80
CA ARG A 85 3.98 -10.58 -2.92
C ARG A 85 2.85 -10.41 -3.93
N LYS A 86 1.73 -9.81 -3.52
CA LYS A 86 0.49 -9.79 -4.31
C LYS A 86 -0.11 -8.40 -4.48
N VAL A 87 0.10 -7.49 -3.52
CA VAL A 87 -0.55 -6.18 -3.50
C VAL A 87 0.50 -5.09 -3.45
N GLY A 88 0.55 -4.24 -4.48
CA GLY A 88 1.35 -3.01 -4.45
C GLY A 88 0.49 -1.85 -3.95
N ILE A 89 0.99 -1.09 -2.98
CA ILE A 89 0.33 0.12 -2.48
C ILE A 89 1.26 1.29 -2.69
N VAL A 90 0.75 2.34 -3.33
CA VAL A 90 1.41 3.64 -3.42
C VAL A 90 0.74 4.58 -2.44
N TYR A 91 1.47 5.00 -1.41
CA TYR A 91 0.96 5.88 -0.38
C TYR A 91 1.11 7.35 -0.77
N GLN A 92 0.27 8.21 -0.21
CA GLN A 92 0.41 9.66 -0.35
C GLN A 92 1.70 10.17 0.30
N PHE A 93 2.09 9.60 1.44
CA PHE A 93 3.40 9.80 2.08
C PHE A 93 4.27 8.60 1.78
N TYR A 94 5.49 8.83 1.36
CA TYR A 94 6.38 7.79 0.81
C TYR A 94 6.78 6.72 1.82
N ASN A 95 6.71 6.98 3.12
CA ASN A 95 7.04 6.05 4.22
C ASN A 95 8.41 5.36 4.02
N LEU A 96 9.36 6.08 3.45
CA LEU A 96 10.71 5.57 3.21
C LEU A 96 11.49 5.57 4.52
N ILE A 97 12.46 4.68 4.62
CA ILE A 97 13.37 4.60 5.77
C ILE A 97 14.50 5.61 5.56
N PRO A 98 14.57 6.70 6.35
CA PRO A 98 15.48 7.83 6.08
C PRO A 98 16.97 7.44 6.10
N THR A 99 17.35 6.47 6.94
CA THR A 99 18.73 5.99 7.09
C THR A 99 19.19 5.06 5.97
N LEU A 100 18.26 4.63 5.10
CA LEU A 100 18.57 3.77 3.97
C LEU A 100 18.75 4.59 2.69
N THR A 101 19.61 4.11 1.80
CA THR A 101 19.72 4.68 0.47
C THR A 101 18.43 4.46 -0.33
N VAL A 102 18.21 5.27 -1.37
CA VAL A 102 17.10 5.11 -2.32
C VAL A 102 17.06 3.67 -2.85
N ARG A 103 18.21 3.14 -3.29
CA ARG A 103 18.34 1.75 -3.75
C ARG A 103 17.85 0.73 -2.71
N LYS A 104 18.26 0.88 -1.45
CA LYS A 104 17.86 -0.04 -0.37
C LYS A 104 16.37 0.05 -0.06
N ASN A 105 15.79 1.24 -0.08
CA ASN A 105 14.34 1.43 0.08
C ASN A 105 13.57 0.72 -1.04
N ILE A 106 13.97 0.89 -2.30
CA ILE A 106 13.32 0.22 -3.46
C ILE A 106 13.41 -1.31 -3.33
N LEU A 107 14.58 -1.83 -2.93
CA LEU A 107 14.82 -3.26 -2.86
C LEU A 107 14.31 -3.91 -1.55
N MET A 108 13.84 -3.13 -0.58
CA MET A 108 13.44 -3.63 0.74
C MET A 108 12.48 -4.83 0.68
N PRO A 109 11.40 -4.83 -0.15
CA PRO A 109 10.49 -5.97 -0.22
C PRO A 109 11.18 -7.26 -0.68
N LEU A 110 12.12 -7.16 -1.63
CA LEU A 110 12.89 -8.31 -2.12
C LEU A 110 13.86 -8.83 -1.07
N LEU A 111 14.55 -7.91 -0.37
CA LEU A 111 15.50 -8.26 0.69
C LEU A 111 14.79 -8.98 1.85
N LEU A 112 13.59 -8.54 2.22
CA LEU A 112 12.78 -9.20 3.24
C LEU A 112 12.31 -10.61 2.81
N ASP A 113 12.15 -10.86 1.51
CA ASP A 113 11.87 -12.21 0.96
C ASP A 113 13.13 -13.02 0.65
N LYS A 114 14.32 -12.50 0.99
CA LYS A 114 15.63 -13.11 0.68
C LYS A 114 15.83 -13.37 -0.83
N LYS A 115 15.19 -12.54 -1.66
CA LYS A 115 15.30 -12.59 -3.11
C LYS A 115 16.32 -11.58 -3.60
N LYS A 116 17.00 -11.92 -4.69
CA LYS A 116 17.85 -10.98 -5.42
C LYS A 116 17.00 -10.23 -6.46
N PRO A 117 17.28 -8.94 -6.72
CA PRO A 117 16.64 -8.25 -7.82
C PRO A 117 17.09 -8.85 -9.15
N GLU A 118 16.18 -8.94 -10.09
CA GLU A 118 16.52 -9.13 -11.49
C GLU A 118 17.16 -7.83 -12.01
N GLN A 119 18.41 -7.93 -12.45
CA GLN A 119 19.24 -6.74 -12.74
C GLN A 119 18.68 -5.92 -13.90
N ASP A 120 18.25 -6.59 -14.98
CA ASP A 120 17.73 -5.92 -16.17
C ASP A 120 16.41 -5.20 -15.88
N HIS A 121 15.50 -5.86 -15.16
CA HIS A 121 14.25 -5.23 -14.74
C HIS A 121 14.50 -4.06 -13.79
N PHE A 122 15.40 -4.20 -12.83
CA PHE A 122 15.74 -3.11 -11.92
C PHE A 122 16.33 -1.91 -12.68
N ALA A 123 17.26 -2.16 -13.61
CA ALA A 123 17.86 -1.12 -14.45
C ALA A 123 16.80 -0.41 -15.31
N GLN A 124 15.87 -1.16 -15.90
CA GLN A 124 14.77 -0.60 -16.67
C GLN A 124 13.87 0.32 -15.84
N VAL A 125 13.48 -0.12 -14.63
CA VAL A 125 12.66 0.70 -13.72
C VAL A 125 13.38 1.98 -13.33
N VAL A 126 14.66 1.88 -12.94
CA VAL A 126 15.49 3.03 -12.57
C VAL A 126 15.61 4.03 -13.72
N HIS A 127 15.84 3.54 -14.93
CA HIS A 127 15.93 4.37 -16.14
C HIS A 127 14.58 5.06 -16.44
N THR A 128 13.48 4.30 -16.40
CA THR A 128 12.14 4.83 -16.68
C THR A 128 11.75 5.94 -15.70
N LEU A 129 12.16 5.82 -14.44
CA LEU A 129 11.88 6.80 -13.39
C LEU A 129 12.91 7.94 -13.34
N GLY A 130 14.03 7.86 -14.08
CA GLY A 130 15.08 8.87 -14.07
C GLY A 130 15.80 9.04 -12.72
N ILE A 131 15.90 7.98 -11.92
CA ILE A 131 16.44 8.04 -10.54
C ILE A 131 17.83 7.45 -10.39
N GLY A 132 18.57 7.24 -11.50
CA GLY A 132 19.89 6.61 -11.50
C GLY A 132 20.89 7.31 -10.59
N ASP A 133 20.98 8.62 -10.69
CA ASP A 133 21.98 9.44 -10.00
C ASP A 133 21.77 9.52 -8.48
N ILE A 134 20.57 9.26 -8.01
CA ILE A 134 20.20 9.36 -6.59
C ILE A 134 20.18 8.02 -5.85
N LEU A 135 20.41 6.91 -6.52
CA LEU A 135 20.27 5.56 -5.95
C LEU A 135 21.11 5.32 -4.69
N LEU A 136 22.29 5.93 -4.61
CA LEU A 136 23.22 5.77 -3.49
C LEU A 136 23.02 6.80 -2.39
N LEU A 137 22.22 7.84 -2.62
CA LEU A 137 21.95 8.87 -1.64
C LEU A 137 21.01 8.31 -0.54
N PRO A 138 21.23 8.66 0.75
CA PRO A 138 20.27 8.36 1.79
C PRO A 138 19.01 9.19 1.59
N HIS A 139 17.83 8.63 1.96
CA HIS A 139 16.57 9.35 1.81
C HIS A 139 16.54 10.67 2.61
N SER A 140 17.19 10.71 3.77
CA SER A 140 17.33 11.92 4.59
C SER A 140 17.96 13.11 3.86
N PHE A 141 18.70 12.86 2.78
CA PHE A 141 19.24 13.93 1.93
C PHE A 141 18.14 14.80 1.31
N PHE A 142 16.96 14.22 1.02
CA PHE A 142 15.83 14.92 0.39
C PHE A 142 14.87 15.56 1.41
N GLU A 143 15.02 15.24 2.70
CA GLU A 143 14.23 15.82 3.79
C GLU A 143 14.89 17.07 4.40
N ALA A 144 16.16 17.32 4.08
CA ALA A 144 16.85 18.52 4.56
C ALA A 144 16.21 19.78 3.95
N PRO A 145 15.90 20.82 4.75
CA PRO A 145 15.38 22.07 4.22
C PRO A 145 16.38 22.65 3.22
N LEU A 146 15.89 23.16 2.09
CA LEU A 146 16.67 23.71 0.97
C LEU A 146 17.70 24.79 1.38
N ASN A 147 17.59 25.33 2.59
CA ASN A 147 18.48 26.37 3.12
C ASN A 147 19.79 25.86 3.75
N SER A 148 20.03 24.54 3.77
CA SER A 148 21.26 23.96 4.32
C SER A 148 22.29 23.54 3.24
N GLN A 149 22.04 23.89 1.98
CA GLN A 149 22.91 23.53 0.84
C GLN A 149 23.71 24.74 0.28
N THR A 150 23.93 25.77 1.08
CA THR A 150 24.84 26.88 0.71
C THR A 150 26.17 26.77 1.44
#